data_2cfd8351c6cdf5f7be59a943267e6086
#
_entry.id   2cfd8351c6cdf5f7be59a943267e6086
#
_cell.length_a   1.000
_cell.length_b   1.000
_cell.length_c   1.000
_cell.angle_alpha   90.00
_cell.angle_beta   90.00
_cell.angle_gamma   90.00
#
_symmetry.space_group_name_H-M   'P 1'
#
loop_
_entity.id
_entity.type
_entity.pdbx_description
1 polymer ?
#
loop_
_entity_poly.entity_id
_entity_poly.type
_entity_poly.pdbx_seq_one_letter_code
_entity_poly.pdbx_strand_id
1 'polypeptide(L)'
;MAFIHRLLLFGALSSSGIIGAMSAQLENWQSAKSIYEFTATDIDGNEVSLEKYRGKVVIITNVASKXGKTPVNYSQFAEMHAKYSERGLHILAFPSNQFGNQEPGTNSQIKEFAKSYNAEFEMFSKIDVNGDSAHPLWKWLKEQPNGRGFFGNGIKWNFTKFLIDREGQVVMRYSPLQDPSVVEKDLSKYL
;
A
#
# COMPACT_ATOMS: atom_id res chain seq x y z
N MET A 1 -52.61 22.21 -26.16
CA MET A 1 -52.07 21.69 -24.88
C MET A 1 -50.81 20.90 -25.16
N ALA A 2 -49.69 21.46 -24.83
CA ALA A 2 -48.40 20.78 -25.03
C ALA A 2 -48.01 20.08 -23.73
N PHE A 3 -47.93 18.75 -23.81
CA PHE A 3 -47.41 17.97 -22.67
C PHE A 3 -45.90 18.00 -22.74
N ILE A 4 -45.29 18.69 -21.77
CA ILE A 4 -43.85 18.65 -21.63
C ILE A 4 -43.51 17.39 -20.87
N HIS A 5 -42.99 16.42 -21.60
CA HIS A 5 -42.40 15.25 -20.95
C HIS A 5 -41.05 15.66 -20.42
N ARG A 6 -40.98 15.87 -19.14
CA ARG A 6 -39.69 15.97 -18.46
C ARG A 6 -39.12 14.55 -18.37
N LEU A 7 -38.26 14.27 -19.29
CA LEU A 7 -37.45 13.07 -19.17
C LEU A 7 -36.49 13.28 -18.00
N LEU A 8 -36.80 12.66 -16.90
CA LEU A 8 -35.87 12.62 -15.80
C LEU A 8 -34.78 11.62 -16.19
N LEU A 9 -33.71 12.15 -16.72
CA LEU A 9 -32.49 11.39 -16.90
C LEU A 9 -31.91 11.16 -15.51
N PHE A 10 -32.39 10.13 -14.82
CA PHE A 10 -31.65 9.58 -13.71
C PHE A 10 -30.54 8.75 -14.32
N GLY A 11 -29.48 9.47 -14.65
CA GLY A 11 -28.41 8.88 -15.42
C GLY A 11 -27.44 8.10 -14.57
N ALA A 12 -26.85 7.23 -15.19
CA ALA A 12 -25.66 6.48 -14.91
C ALA A 12 -24.44 7.39 -14.64
N LEU A 13 -24.56 8.33 -13.70
CA LEU A 13 -23.44 9.24 -13.39
C LEU A 13 -22.42 8.61 -12.44
N SER A 14 -22.80 7.52 -11.78
CA SER A 14 -21.91 6.97 -10.76
C SER A 14 -20.79 6.11 -11.35
N SER A 15 -21.08 5.32 -12.36
CA SER A 15 -20.07 4.40 -12.89
C SER A 15 -19.02 5.11 -13.74
N SER A 16 -19.46 6.08 -14.56
CA SER A 16 -18.50 6.80 -15.41
C SER A 16 -17.59 7.71 -14.59
N GLY A 17 -18.11 8.28 -13.51
CA GLY A 17 -17.30 9.13 -12.64
C GLY A 17 -16.22 8.34 -11.91
N ILE A 18 -16.57 7.16 -11.41
CA ILE A 18 -15.59 6.30 -10.71
C ILE A 18 -14.51 5.82 -11.68
N ILE A 19 -14.90 5.38 -12.88
CA ILE A 19 -13.95 4.94 -13.88
C ILE A 19 -13.04 6.10 -14.29
N GLY A 20 -13.60 7.28 -14.45
CA GLY A 20 -12.82 8.47 -14.80
C GLY A 20 -11.81 8.84 -13.71
N ALA A 21 -12.20 8.76 -12.44
CA ALA A 21 -11.31 9.05 -11.32
C ALA A 21 -10.19 8.04 -11.23
N MET A 22 -10.48 6.74 -11.43
CA MET A 22 -9.46 5.70 -11.41
C MET A 22 -8.47 5.86 -12.56
N SER A 23 -8.98 6.18 -13.76
CA SER A 23 -8.14 6.41 -14.93
C SER A 23 -7.22 7.62 -14.71
N ALA A 24 -7.75 8.71 -14.14
CA ALA A 24 -6.96 9.91 -13.84
C ALA A 24 -5.88 9.60 -12.82
N GLN A 25 -6.18 8.78 -11.81
CA GLN A 25 -5.21 8.37 -10.80
C GLN A 25 -4.07 7.57 -11.43
N LEU A 26 -4.41 6.62 -12.32
CA LEU A 26 -3.41 5.81 -13.01
C LEU A 26 -2.51 6.67 -13.91
N GLU A 27 -3.08 7.68 -14.58
CA GLU A 27 -2.36 8.51 -15.54
C GLU A 27 -1.57 9.64 -14.88
N ASN A 28 -2.06 10.15 -13.74
CA ASN A 28 -1.52 11.37 -13.12
C ASN A 28 -0.97 11.13 -11.73
N TRP A 29 -0.39 9.94 -11.52
CA TRP A 29 0.16 9.63 -10.20
C TRP A 29 1.25 10.62 -9.77
N GLN A 30 1.98 11.20 -10.75
CA GLN A 30 3.05 12.16 -10.41
C GLN A 30 2.53 13.40 -9.71
N SER A 31 1.27 13.78 -9.96
CA SER A 31 0.71 15.00 -9.39
C SER A 31 0.09 14.78 -8.00
N ALA A 32 0.03 13.54 -7.53
CA ALA A 32 -0.55 13.25 -6.23
C ALA A 32 0.28 13.91 -5.12
N LYS A 33 -0.41 14.40 -4.10
CA LYS A 33 0.23 15.13 -3.01
C LYS A 33 0.39 14.32 -1.73
N SER A 34 -0.29 13.17 -1.65
CA SER A 34 -0.23 12.29 -0.49
C SER A 34 -0.68 10.90 -0.88
N ILE A 35 -0.49 9.94 0.03
CA ILE A 35 -1.00 8.59 -0.21
C ILE A 35 -2.53 8.56 -0.30
N TYR A 36 -3.21 9.57 0.23
CA TYR A 36 -4.67 9.58 0.33
C TYR A 36 -5.35 9.65 -1.03
N GLU A 37 -4.62 10.00 -2.08
CA GLU A 37 -5.18 10.09 -3.43
C GLU A 37 -5.18 8.76 -4.17
N PHE A 38 -4.68 7.70 -3.54
CA PHE A 38 -4.58 6.39 -4.18
C PHE A 38 -5.62 5.42 -3.63
N THR A 39 -5.97 4.45 -4.48
CA THR A 39 -6.76 3.29 -4.08
C THR A 39 -5.94 2.04 -4.36
N ALA A 40 -6.27 0.97 -3.64
CA ALA A 40 -5.63 -0.32 -3.86
C ALA A 40 -6.64 -1.41 -3.55
N THR A 41 -6.41 -2.60 -4.09
CA THR A 41 -7.30 -3.74 -3.85
C THR A 41 -6.76 -4.53 -2.67
N ASP A 42 -7.60 -4.79 -1.67
CA ASP A 42 -7.15 -5.60 -0.53
C ASP A 42 -7.06 -7.07 -0.93
N ILE A 43 -6.56 -7.90 -0.02
CA ILE A 43 -6.30 -9.30 -0.36
C ILE A 43 -7.60 -10.09 -0.61
N ASP A 44 -8.73 -9.57 -0.14
CA ASP A 44 -10.04 -10.18 -0.37
C ASP A 44 -10.72 -9.68 -1.65
N GLY A 45 -10.05 -8.80 -2.39
CA GLY A 45 -10.57 -8.29 -3.66
C GLY A 45 -11.40 -7.03 -3.54
N ASN A 46 -11.44 -6.40 -2.38
CA ASN A 46 -12.21 -5.16 -2.19
C ASN A 46 -11.34 -3.95 -2.47
N GLU A 47 -11.93 -2.96 -3.13
CA GLU A 47 -11.21 -1.71 -3.38
C GLU A 47 -11.18 -0.86 -2.13
N VAL A 48 -9.99 -0.37 -1.77
CA VAL A 48 -9.77 0.42 -0.56
C VAL A 48 -9.20 1.77 -0.97
N SER A 49 -9.88 2.86 -0.61
CA SER A 49 -9.30 4.19 -0.72
C SER A 49 -8.34 4.40 0.44
N LEU A 50 -7.12 4.85 0.13
CA LEU A 50 -6.15 5.11 1.18
C LEU A 50 -6.49 6.37 1.97
N GLU A 51 -7.52 7.11 1.55
CA GLU A 51 -8.07 8.21 2.33
C GLU A 51 -8.46 7.76 3.74
N LYS A 52 -8.82 6.48 3.92
CA LYS A 52 -9.22 5.97 5.23
C LYS A 52 -8.10 6.04 6.28
N TYR A 53 -6.86 6.19 5.82
CA TYR A 53 -5.71 6.25 6.74
C TYR A 53 -5.33 7.69 7.11
N ARG A 54 -6.14 8.67 6.73
CA ARG A 54 -5.85 10.06 7.07
C ARG A 54 -5.72 10.21 8.57
N GLY A 55 -4.64 10.88 9.01
CA GLY A 55 -4.37 11.08 10.42
C GLY A 55 -3.69 9.92 11.10
N LYS A 56 -3.37 8.85 10.36
CA LYS A 56 -2.71 7.67 10.90
C LYS A 56 -1.26 7.64 10.45
N VAL A 57 -0.41 7.00 11.26
CA VAL A 57 0.96 6.68 10.84
C VAL A 57 0.90 5.35 10.09
N VAL A 58 1.54 5.29 8.92
CA VAL A 58 1.41 4.12 8.05
C VAL A 58 2.80 3.62 7.67
N ILE A 59 2.96 2.30 7.70
CA ILE A 59 4.11 1.64 7.08
C ILE A 59 3.59 0.92 5.85
N ILE A 60 4.23 1.16 4.70
CA ILE A 60 3.89 0.46 3.45
C ILE A 60 5.10 -0.40 3.09
N THR A 61 4.86 -1.69 2.87
CA THR A 61 5.95 -2.63 2.59
C THR A 61 5.52 -3.65 1.54
N ASN A 62 6.49 -4.08 0.72
CA ASN A 62 6.27 -5.20 -0.20
C ASN A 62 6.71 -6.48 0.50
N VAL A 63 5.89 -7.52 0.39
CA VAL A 63 6.10 -8.75 1.16
C VAL A 63 6.19 -9.96 0.25
N ALA A 64 6.79 -11.02 0.78
CA ALA A 64 6.86 -12.32 0.11
C ALA A 64 6.87 -13.41 1.16
N SER A 65 6.30 -14.58 0.78
CA SER A 65 6.14 -15.70 1.69
C SER A 65 7.38 -16.59 1.79
N LYS A 66 8.30 -16.51 0.82
CA LYS A 66 9.41 -17.47 0.72
C LYS A 66 10.80 -16.85 0.83
N UNK A 67 10.93 -15.70 1.38
CA UNK A 67 12.09 -15.09 1.49
C UNK A 67 12.70 -15.49 2.73
N GLY A 68 13.99 -15.49 2.80
CA GLY A 68 14.74 -15.72 4.04
C GLY A 68 14.39 -14.73 5.13
N LYS A 69 14.08 -13.51 4.73
CA LYS A 69 13.70 -12.46 5.68
C LYS A 69 12.21 -12.50 6.05
N THR A 70 11.45 -13.43 5.49
CA THR A 70 10.00 -13.49 5.75
C THR A 70 9.69 -13.69 7.24
N PRO A 71 10.31 -14.66 7.94
CA PRO A 71 9.93 -14.86 9.34
C PRO A 71 10.17 -13.61 10.20
N VAL A 72 11.33 -12.97 10.07
CA VAL A 72 11.63 -11.81 10.92
C VAL A 72 10.70 -10.65 10.59
N ASN A 73 10.44 -10.39 9.31
CA ASN A 73 9.58 -9.28 8.94
C ASN A 73 8.14 -9.50 9.40
N TYR A 74 7.57 -10.67 9.09
CA TYR A 74 6.19 -10.95 9.50
C TYR A 74 6.04 -10.93 11.01
N SER A 75 6.96 -11.55 11.73
CA SER A 75 6.88 -11.60 13.20
C SER A 75 6.96 -10.19 13.79
N GLN A 76 7.94 -9.41 13.36
CA GLN A 76 8.12 -8.08 13.94
C GLN A 76 6.98 -7.14 13.56
N PHE A 77 6.47 -7.23 12.32
CA PHE A 77 5.32 -6.41 11.94
C PHE A 77 4.07 -6.81 12.74
N ALA A 78 3.87 -8.10 12.98
CA ALA A 78 2.73 -8.54 13.79
C ALA A 78 2.83 -7.98 15.21
N GLU A 79 4.03 -8.01 15.79
CA GLU A 79 4.26 -7.45 17.12
C GLU A 79 4.02 -5.93 17.14
N MET A 80 4.53 -5.23 16.12
CA MET A 80 4.34 -3.78 16.02
C MET A 80 2.87 -3.41 15.88
N HIS A 81 2.13 -4.18 15.07
CA HIS A 81 0.70 -3.95 14.93
C HIS A 81 0.00 -4.10 16.29
N ALA A 82 0.29 -5.19 17.01
CA ALA A 82 -0.33 -5.43 18.31
C ALA A 82 -0.01 -4.30 19.30
N LYS A 83 1.21 -3.78 19.25
CA LYS A 83 1.70 -2.79 20.20
C LYS A 83 1.18 -1.38 19.90
N TYR A 84 1.06 -1.02 18.62
CA TYR A 84 0.86 0.39 18.23
C TYR A 84 -0.44 0.66 17.49
N SER A 85 -1.24 -0.35 17.15
CA SER A 85 -2.43 -0.10 16.33
C SER A 85 -3.41 0.84 17.03
N GLU A 86 -3.56 0.70 18.34
CA GLU A 86 -4.47 1.58 19.08
C GLU A 86 -3.95 3.02 19.16
N ARG A 87 -2.65 3.21 18.95
CA ARG A 87 -2.06 4.53 18.89
C ARG A 87 -2.09 5.14 17.48
N GLY A 88 -2.62 4.40 16.52
CA GLY A 88 -2.82 4.91 15.17
C GLY A 88 -1.86 4.37 14.11
N LEU A 89 -1.11 3.31 14.40
CA LEU A 89 -0.24 2.69 13.38
C LEU A 89 -1.05 1.73 12.52
N HIS A 90 -0.89 1.84 11.20
CA HIS A 90 -1.37 0.86 10.24
C HIS A 90 -0.21 0.37 9.40
N ILE A 91 -0.16 -0.93 9.15
CA ILE A 91 0.85 -1.55 8.31
C ILE A 91 0.14 -2.12 7.09
N LEU A 92 0.54 -1.67 5.91
CA LEU A 92 -0.08 -2.06 4.64
C LEU A 92 0.92 -2.94 3.88
N ALA A 93 0.62 -4.22 3.76
CA ALA A 93 1.52 -5.21 3.18
C ALA A 93 1.04 -5.57 1.77
N PHE A 94 1.91 -5.35 0.79
CA PHE A 94 1.63 -5.60 -0.63
C PHE A 94 2.48 -6.75 -1.12
N PRO A 95 1.89 -7.93 -1.34
CA PRO A 95 2.67 -9.05 -1.90
C PRO A 95 3.14 -8.71 -3.31
N SER A 96 4.35 -9.16 -3.65
CA SER A 96 4.88 -9.01 -4.99
C SER A 96 5.77 -10.19 -5.34
N ASN A 97 5.60 -10.72 -6.55
CA ASN A 97 6.37 -11.88 -7.01
C ASN A 97 7.60 -11.48 -7.83
N GLN A 98 7.96 -10.19 -7.83
CA GLN A 98 9.02 -9.70 -8.71
C GLN A 98 10.43 -10.02 -8.22
N PHE A 99 10.59 -10.48 -7.01
CA PHE A 99 11.92 -10.70 -6.42
C PHE A 99 12.14 -12.18 -6.16
N GLY A 100 12.83 -12.81 -7.09
CA GLY A 100 13.18 -14.22 -6.98
C GLY A 100 11.99 -15.17 -7.04
N ASN A 101 10.85 -14.71 -7.53
CA ASN A 101 9.62 -15.51 -7.57
C ASN A 101 9.28 -16.06 -6.18
N GLN A 102 9.44 -15.21 -5.15
CA GLN A 102 9.27 -15.64 -3.77
C GLN A 102 7.87 -15.38 -3.22
N GLU A 103 6.94 -14.93 -4.10
CA GLU A 103 5.52 -14.80 -3.73
C GLU A 103 4.65 -15.43 -4.82
N PRO A 104 4.82 -16.74 -5.09
CA PRO A 104 4.13 -17.33 -6.25
C PRO A 104 2.67 -17.71 -6.00
N GLY A 105 2.22 -17.72 -4.75
CA GLY A 105 0.88 -18.17 -4.41
C GLY A 105 -0.22 -17.23 -4.86
N THR A 106 -1.46 -17.72 -4.76
CA THR A 106 -2.64 -16.89 -4.98
C THR A 106 -2.84 -15.96 -3.81
N ASN A 107 -3.67 -14.93 -3.98
CA ASN A 107 -4.03 -14.05 -2.87
C ASN A 107 -4.59 -14.84 -1.70
N SER A 108 -5.44 -15.83 -1.96
CA SER A 108 -5.99 -16.67 -0.90
C SER A 108 -4.90 -17.42 -0.12
N GLN A 109 -3.93 -17.99 -0.84
CA GLN A 109 -2.82 -18.70 -0.21
C GLN A 109 -1.95 -17.75 0.60
N ILE A 110 -1.70 -16.54 0.08
CA ILE A 110 -0.90 -15.54 0.78
C ILE A 110 -1.61 -15.11 2.06
N LYS A 111 -2.93 -14.93 1.99
CA LYS A 111 -3.73 -14.56 3.16
C LYS A 111 -3.58 -15.62 4.27
N GLU A 112 -3.70 -16.90 3.89
CA GLU A 112 -3.56 -17.99 4.86
C GLU A 112 -2.14 -18.03 5.45
N PHE A 113 -1.14 -17.78 4.61
CA PHE A 113 0.23 -17.71 5.08
C PHE A 113 0.39 -16.59 6.14
N ALA A 114 -0.15 -15.41 5.86
CA ALA A 114 -0.07 -14.29 6.80
C ALA A 114 -0.73 -14.64 8.14
N LYS A 115 -1.85 -15.35 8.10
CA LYS A 115 -2.53 -15.78 9.32
C LYS A 115 -1.63 -16.66 10.18
N SER A 116 -0.76 -17.44 9.57
CA SER A 116 0.13 -18.33 10.33
C SER A 116 1.11 -17.55 11.20
N TYR A 117 1.32 -16.26 10.90
CA TYR A 117 2.15 -15.36 11.71
C TYR A 117 1.32 -14.45 12.61
N ASN A 118 0.02 -14.71 12.73
CA ASN A 118 -0.89 -13.83 13.46
C ASN A 118 -0.84 -12.39 12.93
N ALA A 119 -0.67 -12.26 11.61
CA ALA A 119 -0.57 -10.96 10.97
C ALA A 119 -1.97 -10.36 10.86
N GLU A 120 -2.29 -9.45 11.77
CA GLU A 120 -3.58 -8.74 11.76
C GLU A 120 -3.47 -7.38 11.11
N PHE A 121 -2.29 -7.03 10.62
CA PHE A 121 -2.14 -5.83 9.80
C PHE A 121 -2.78 -6.05 8.43
N GLU A 122 -2.84 -4.98 7.64
CA GLU A 122 -3.65 -4.99 6.41
C GLU A 122 -2.89 -5.59 5.24
N MET A 123 -3.46 -6.67 4.68
CA MET A 123 -2.90 -7.35 3.51
C MET A 123 -3.63 -6.88 2.25
N PHE A 124 -2.87 -6.61 1.20
CA PHE A 124 -3.39 -6.20 -0.09
C PHE A 124 -3.18 -7.29 -1.13
N SER A 125 -3.85 -7.17 -2.27
CA SER A 125 -3.69 -8.11 -3.38
C SER A 125 -2.29 -7.96 -3.97
N LYS A 126 -1.79 -9.06 -4.54
CA LYS A 126 -0.46 -9.10 -5.15
C LYS A 126 -0.37 -8.08 -6.29
N ILE A 127 0.74 -7.34 -6.34
CA ILE A 127 0.98 -6.30 -7.34
C ILE A 127 2.42 -6.38 -7.85
N ASP A 128 2.69 -5.60 -8.89
CA ASP A 128 4.07 -5.23 -9.23
C ASP A 128 4.41 -3.91 -8.55
N VAL A 129 5.65 -3.78 -8.12
CA VAL A 129 6.16 -2.56 -7.48
C VAL A 129 7.21 -1.85 -8.35
N ASN A 130 7.73 -2.51 -9.38
CA ASN A 130 8.68 -1.94 -10.34
C ASN A 130 8.17 -2.13 -11.76
N GLY A 131 8.64 -1.27 -12.66
CA GLY A 131 8.34 -1.37 -14.09
C GLY A 131 7.06 -0.66 -14.47
N ASP A 132 6.71 -0.77 -15.75
CA ASP A 132 5.57 -0.04 -16.28
C ASP A 132 4.25 -0.47 -15.66
N SER A 133 4.14 -1.72 -15.25
CA SER A 133 2.92 -2.25 -14.63
C SER A 133 2.86 -2.05 -13.13
N ALA A 134 3.83 -1.37 -12.54
CA ALA A 134 3.83 -1.14 -11.10
C ALA A 134 2.58 -0.36 -10.68
N HIS A 135 2.07 -0.69 -9.52
CA HIS A 135 0.94 0.00 -8.94
C HIS A 135 1.26 1.50 -8.82
N PRO A 136 0.32 2.40 -9.17
CA PRO A 136 0.60 3.85 -9.12
C PRO A 136 1.08 4.35 -7.77
N LEU A 137 0.55 3.81 -6.67
CA LEU A 137 1.04 4.18 -5.34
C LEU A 137 2.54 3.93 -5.23
N TRP A 138 3.01 2.78 -5.73
CA TRP A 138 4.43 2.44 -5.63
C TRP A 138 5.29 3.30 -6.54
N LYS A 139 4.77 3.66 -7.73
CA LYS A 139 5.47 4.62 -8.58
C LYS A 139 5.67 5.95 -7.84
N TRP A 140 4.61 6.41 -7.15
CA TRP A 140 4.64 7.65 -6.41
C TRP A 140 5.60 7.58 -5.21
N LEU A 141 5.52 6.50 -4.44
CA LEU A 141 6.38 6.34 -3.25
C LEU A 141 7.85 6.49 -3.61
N LYS A 142 8.26 5.85 -4.72
CA LYS A 142 9.67 5.83 -5.13
C LYS A 142 10.18 7.20 -5.59
N GLU A 143 9.27 8.10 -5.99
CA GLU A 143 9.64 9.42 -6.49
C GLU A 143 9.64 10.48 -5.41
N GLN A 144 9.11 10.20 -4.24
CA GLN A 144 9.07 11.20 -3.17
C GLN A 144 10.49 11.49 -2.66
N PRO A 145 10.77 12.72 -2.22
CA PRO A 145 12.14 13.04 -1.78
C PRO A 145 12.70 12.07 -0.74
N ASN A 146 11.88 11.69 0.24
CA ASN A 146 12.31 10.76 1.28
C ASN A 146 12.00 9.31 0.95
N GLY A 147 11.50 9.04 -0.26
CA GLY A 147 11.22 7.68 -0.74
C GLY A 147 12.22 7.17 -1.75
N ARG A 148 13.24 7.95 -2.05
CA ARG A 148 14.24 7.57 -3.05
C ARG A 148 15.19 6.52 -2.50
N GLY A 149 15.62 5.64 -3.40
CA GLY A 149 16.51 4.56 -3.03
C GLY A 149 17.98 4.93 -3.14
N PHE A 150 18.81 4.05 -2.61
CA PHE A 150 20.25 4.09 -2.75
C PHE A 150 20.59 3.42 -4.09
N PHE A 151 21.41 4.06 -4.92
CA PHE A 151 21.74 3.53 -6.26
C PHE A 151 20.48 3.33 -7.11
N GLY A 152 19.63 4.36 -7.19
CA GLY A 152 18.39 4.31 -7.97
C GLY A 152 17.17 4.08 -7.09
N ASN A 153 16.02 4.45 -7.64
CA ASN A 153 14.80 4.52 -6.86
C ASN A 153 14.00 3.21 -6.84
N GLY A 154 14.29 2.29 -7.75
CA GLY A 154 13.57 1.02 -7.82
C GLY A 154 13.61 0.24 -6.50
N ILE A 155 12.61 -0.58 -6.29
CA ILE A 155 12.58 -1.48 -5.15
C ILE A 155 13.59 -2.59 -5.42
N LYS A 156 14.50 -2.82 -4.48
CA LYS A 156 15.65 -3.70 -4.72
C LYS A 156 15.35 -5.15 -4.40
N TRP A 157 14.48 -5.40 -3.42
CA TRP A 157 14.15 -6.76 -3.01
C TRP A 157 12.90 -6.75 -2.14
N ASN A 158 12.48 -7.91 -1.68
CA ASN A 158 11.36 -8.07 -0.75
C ASN A 158 11.60 -7.26 0.53
N PHE A 159 10.54 -6.74 1.10
CA PHE A 159 10.54 -6.07 2.41
C PHE A 159 11.28 -4.72 2.43
N THR A 160 11.16 -3.95 1.36
CA THR A 160 11.42 -2.51 1.42
C THR A 160 10.27 -1.88 2.21
N LYS A 161 10.56 -0.88 3.03
CA LYS A 161 9.54 -0.24 3.88
C LYS A 161 9.56 1.26 3.66
N PHE A 162 8.37 1.85 3.63
CA PHE A 162 8.18 3.30 3.60
C PHE A 162 7.40 3.70 4.85
N LEU A 163 7.89 4.71 5.56
CA LEU A 163 7.19 5.27 6.71
C LEU A 163 6.46 6.52 6.27
N ILE A 164 5.18 6.59 6.59
CA ILE A 164 4.27 7.66 6.16
C ILE A 164 3.74 8.35 7.40
N ASP A 165 3.82 9.68 7.42
CA ASP A 165 3.36 10.45 8.57
C ASP A 165 1.84 10.65 8.55
N ARG A 166 1.33 11.33 9.57
CA ARG A 166 -0.12 11.52 9.74
C ARG A 166 -0.73 12.43 8.66
N GLU A 167 0.09 13.08 7.85
CA GLU A 167 -0.36 13.88 6.71
C GLU A 167 -0.24 13.15 5.38
N GLY A 168 0.12 11.86 5.41
CA GLY A 168 0.19 11.06 4.20
C GLY A 168 1.48 11.25 3.40
N GLN A 169 2.52 11.79 4.01
CA GLN A 169 3.79 12.07 3.35
C GLN A 169 4.81 10.98 3.68
N VAL A 170 5.64 10.63 2.70
CA VAL A 170 6.75 9.71 2.93
C VAL A 170 7.83 10.44 3.71
N VAL A 171 8.17 9.93 4.89
CA VAL A 171 9.20 10.55 5.73
C VAL A 171 10.49 9.73 5.77
N MET A 172 10.42 8.43 5.41
CA MET A 172 11.62 7.59 5.44
C MET A 172 11.39 6.35 4.57
N ARG A 173 12.47 5.87 3.97
CA ARG A 173 12.50 4.58 3.27
C ARG A 173 13.57 3.71 3.93
N TYR A 174 13.26 2.43 4.12
CA TYR A 174 14.16 1.46 4.74
C TYR A 174 14.42 0.32 3.77
N SER A 175 15.67 -0.10 3.69
CA SER A 175 16.09 -1.15 2.77
C SER A 175 15.59 -2.52 3.23
N PRO A 176 15.61 -3.52 2.33
CA PRO A 176 15.28 -4.89 2.74
C PRO A 176 16.13 -5.42 3.89
N LEU A 177 17.37 -4.92 4.03
CA LEU A 177 18.27 -5.39 5.08
C LEU A 177 17.93 -4.81 6.45
N GLN A 178 17.10 -3.77 6.51
CA GLN A 178 16.71 -3.15 7.76
C GLN A 178 15.41 -3.79 8.25
N ASP A 179 15.49 -4.53 9.32
CA ASP A 179 14.34 -5.25 9.87
C ASP A 179 13.30 -4.25 10.40
N PRO A 180 12.04 -4.66 10.56
CA PRO A 180 11.02 -3.75 11.07
C PRO A 180 11.36 -3.10 12.40
N SER A 181 12.17 -3.74 13.24
CA SER A 181 12.60 -3.12 14.50
C SER A 181 13.37 -1.82 14.28
N VAL A 182 14.02 -1.67 13.12
CA VAL A 182 14.68 -0.39 12.79
C VAL A 182 13.64 0.69 12.53
N VAL A 183 12.57 0.34 11.81
CA VAL A 183 11.46 1.28 11.60
C VAL A 183 10.84 1.67 12.94
N GLU A 184 10.68 0.69 13.81
CA GLU A 184 10.04 0.91 15.11
C GLU A 184 10.73 2.02 15.91
N LYS A 185 12.05 2.12 15.81
CA LYS A 185 12.80 3.14 16.54
C LYS A 185 12.41 4.56 16.14
N ASP A 186 11.93 4.74 14.91
CA ASP A 186 11.55 6.06 14.43
C ASP A 186 10.08 6.39 14.69
N LEU A 187 9.26 5.42 15.10
CA LEU A 187 7.83 5.65 15.28
C LEU A 187 7.51 6.72 16.30
N SER A 188 8.33 6.86 17.35
CA SER A 188 8.06 7.84 18.41
C SER A 188 8.01 9.27 17.88
N LYS A 189 8.66 9.54 16.77
CA LYS A 189 8.63 10.88 16.16
C LYS A 189 7.29 11.19 15.50
N TYR A 190 6.52 10.17 15.15
CA TYR A 190 5.33 10.35 14.31
C TYR A 190 4.04 9.90 14.99
N LEU A 191 4.11 8.97 15.92
CA LEU A 191 2.96 8.55 16.72
C LEU A 191 2.69 9.54 17.88
#